data_5e5300a22c9c8ea0860e9fe03bb31013
#
_entry.id   5e5300a22c9c8ea0860e9fe03bb31013
#
_cell.length_a   1.000
_cell.length_b   1.000
_cell.length_c   1.000
_cell.angle_alpha   90.00
_cell.angle_beta   90.00
_cell.angle_gamma   90.00
#
_symmetry.space_group_name_H-M   'P 1'
#
loop_
_entity.id
_entity.type
_entity.pdbx_description
1 polymer ?
#
loop_
_entity_poly.entity_id
_entity_poly.type
_entity_poly.pdbx_seq_one_letter_code
_entity_poly.pdbx_strand_id
1 'polypeptide(L)'
;MAKLKTIALTISGLSALSGTTHAQAASTETDSSSNKLGMAMMRLNSSLLDQAQTNKHPSGSLWASLRKDFRINEVNTELVRRHESKFAANSGYFDRTINRSKPYMYHIANEVKKRNMPAEIALLPFIESAFVTKAKSHVGASGLWQFMPSTGRHYGLEKTALYDGRHDVYASTNAALNYLEYLHSMFGDWTLALAAYNWGEGNVGRAINRARAQGLEPTYENLRLPNETRNYVPKLLAVRNIVSNPQMFGLNISEINNQPYFKSVNIDKAIDNSTIARFANISESELLALNPGFNAPVFIPKNNRKLLLPASAIATFEKNYRNAKPENLLSWDIYSTADNTNLSTIAAETGMSVAELKRL
;
A
#
# COMPACT_ATOMS: atom_id res chain seq x y z
N MET A 1 15.71 -5.67 -44.78
CA MET A 1 14.23 -5.66 -44.89
C MET A 1 13.73 -7.08 -44.68
N ALA A 2 13.28 -7.42 -43.49
CA ALA A 2 12.71 -8.72 -43.16
C ALA A 2 11.22 -8.54 -42.89
N LYS A 3 10.39 -9.20 -43.69
CA LYS A 3 8.94 -9.15 -43.63
C LYS A 3 8.43 -9.95 -42.44
N LEU A 4 7.72 -9.30 -41.51
CA LEU A 4 6.91 -9.97 -40.50
C LEU A 4 5.71 -10.64 -41.18
N LYS A 5 5.56 -11.96 -40.99
CA LYS A 5 4.35 -12.70 -41.37
C LYS A 5 3.32 -12.57 -40.26
N THR A 6 2.19 -11.97 -40.59
CA THR A 6 0.97 -11.93 -39.73
C THR A 6 0.30 -13.31 -39.81
N ILE A 7 0.11 -13.96 -38.66
CA ILE A 7 -0.73 -15.17 -38.54
C ILE A 7 -2.11 -14.70 -38.06
N ALA A 8 -3.08 -14.73 -38.99
CA ALA A 8 -4.50 -14.56 -38.64
C ALA A 8 -5.08 -15.93 -38.31
N LEU A 9 -5.57 -16.12 -37.09
CA LEU A 9 -6.38 -17.27 -36.70
C LEU A 9 -7.84 -16.94 -36.97
N THR A 10 -8.41 -17.54 -38.02
CA THR A 10 -9.84 -17.57 -38.28
C THR A 10 -10.48 -18.71 -37.47
N ILE A 11 -11.37 -18.36 -36.57
CA ILE A 11 -12.25 -19.35 -35.91
C ILE A 11 -13.49 -19.50 -36.75
N SER A 12 -13.61 -20.64 -37.44
CA SER A 12 -14.80 -21.05 -38.18
C SER A 12 -15.82 -21.61 -37.20
N GLY A 13 -17.07 -21.18 -37.35
CA GLY A 13 -18.19 -21.62 -36.52
C GLY A 13 -18.58 -23.07 -36.75
N LEU A 14 -19.18 -23.68 -35.74
CA LEU A 14 -19.96 -24.90 -35.83
C LEU A 14 -21.39 -24.65 -35.36
N SER A 15 -22.29 -25.03 -36.22
CA SER A 15 -23.74 -24.91 -36.17
C SER A 15 -24.39 -25.81 -35.10
N ALA A 16 -25.54 -25.34 -34.67
CA ALA A 16 -26.45 -25.96 -33.71
C ALA A 16 -26.97 -27.35 -34.14
N LEU A 17 -27.08 -28.25 -33.16
CA LEU A 17 -28.05 -29.31 -33.17
C LEU A 17 -28.78 -29.38 -31.82
N SER A 18 -30.08 -29.28 -31.91
CA SER A 18 -31.06 -29.30 -30.85
C SER A 18 -31.14 -30.65 -30.13
N GLY A 19 -31.16 -30.62 -28.79
CA GLY A 19 -31.48 -31.77 -27.96
C GLY A 19 -31.72 -31.31 -26.51
N THR A 20 -33.01 -31.19 -26.18
CA THR A 20 -33.47 -30.88 -24.82
C THR A 20 -33.27 -32.10 -23.92
N THR A 21 -32.62 -31.84 -22.77
CA THR A 21 -32.79 -32.36 -21.40
C THR A 21 -31.43 -32.48 -20.67
N HIS A 22 -31.39 -31.98 -19.44
CA HIS A 22 -30.29 -31.91 -18.49
C HIS A 22 -29.39 -30.65 -18.55
N ALA A 23 -29.97 -29.47 -18.24
CA ALA A 23 -29.31 -28.19 -18.28
C ALA A 23 -28.95 -27.60 -16.87
N GLN A 24 -28.59 -28.42 -15.88
CA GLN A 24 -28.25 -27.89 -14.57
C GLN A 24 -26.86 -28.28 -14.02
N ALA A 25 -26.16 -29.23 -14.64
CA ALA A 25 -24.79 -29.61 -14.27
C ALA A 25 -23.70 -28.99 -15.18
N ALA A 26 -24.09 -28.54 -16.40
CA ALA A 26 -23.13 -28.04 -17.40
C ALA A 26 -22.73 -26.56 -17.22
N SER A 27 -23.51 -25.75 -16.47
CA SER A 27 -23.23 -24.33 -16.31
C SER A 27 -22.06 -24.02 -15.33
N THR A 28 -21.83 -24.87 -14.35
CA THR A 28 -20.74 -24.69 -13.36
C THR A 28 -19.38 -25.15 -13.90
N GLU A 29 -19.33 -26.16 -14.76
CA GLU A 29 -18.05 -26.59 -15.35
C GLU A 29 -17.57 -25.69 -16.49
N THR A 30 -18.47 -25.14 -17.30
CA THR A 30 -18.12 -24.19 -18.37
C THR A 30 -17.64 -22.86 -17.81
N ASP A 31 -18.19 -22.37 -16.68
CA ASP A 31 -17.76 -21.12 -16.02
C ASP A 31 -16.39 -21.30 -15.38
N SER A 32 -16.11 -22.45 -14.77
CA SER A 32 -14.78 -22.82 -14.24
C SER A 32 -13.71 -22.92 -15.34
N SER A 33 -14.06 -23.49 -16.51
CA SER A 33 -13.12 -23.64 -17.64
C SER A 33 -12.83 -22.29 -18.31
N SER A 34 -13.83 -21.44 -18.49
CA SER A 34 -13.68 -20.08 -19.02
C SER A 34 -12.81 -19.21 -18.10
N ASN A 35 -12.99 -19.33 -16.79
CA ASN A 35 -12.17 -18.61 -15.80
C ASN A 35 -10.71 -19.11 -15.79
N LYS A 36 -10.48 -20.43 -15.91
CA LYS A 36 -9.13 -20.99 -16.01
C LYS A 36 -8.42 -20.55 -17.29
N LEU A 37 -9.13 -20.54 -18.43
CA LEU A 37 -8.59 -20.07 -19.71
C LEU A 37 -8.28 -18.56 -19.66
N GLY A 38 -9.18 -17.75 -19.08
CA GLY A 38 -8.96 -16.32 -18.88
C GLY A 38 -7.71 -16.04 -18.03
N MET A 39 -7.56 -16.76 -16.92
CA MET A 39 -6.36 -16.64 -16.07
C MET A 39 -5.09 -17.13 -16.77
N ALA A 40 -5.16 -18.20 -17.57
CA ALA A 40 -4.02 -18.68 -18.34
C ALA A 40 -3.59 -17.65 -19.40
N MET A 41 -4.55 -17.03 -20.10
CA MET A 41 -4.28 -15.94 -21.05
C MET A 41 -3.71 -14.69 -20.37
N MET A 42 -4.21 -14.29 -19.19
CA MET A 42 -3.64 -13.22 -18.40
C MET A 42 -2.19 -13.50 -18.01
N ARG A 43 -1.88 -14.71 -17.56
CA ARG A 43 -0.51 -15.14 -17.22
C ARG A 43 0.43 -15.11 -18.43
N LEU A 44 -0.03 -15.57 -19.59
CA LEU A 44 0.76 -15.57 -20.81
C LEU A 44 1.07 -14.13 -21.26
N ASN A 45 0.07 -13.25 -21.28
CA ASN A 45 0.26 -11.85 -21.63
C ASN A 45 1.14 -11.10 -20.63
N SER A 46 1.02 -11.37 -19.33
CA SER A 46 1.90 -10.78 -18.32
C SER A 46 3.35 -11.22 -18.52
N SER A 47 3.59 -12.49 -18.87
CA SER A 47 4.94 -13.01 -19.17
C SER A 47 5.58 -12.33 -20.38
N LEU A 48 4.80 -12.05 -21.43
CA LEU A 48 5.27 -11.34 -22.63
C LEU A 48 5.59 -9.86 -22.32
N LEU A 49 4.76 -9.21 -21.50
CA LEU A 49 5.00 -7.85 -21.00
C LEU A 49 6.28 -7.78 -20.16
N ASP A 50 6.49 -8.76 -19.29
CA ASP A 50 7.68 -8.85 -18.43
C ASP A 50 8.97 -8.98 -19.23
N GLN A 51 8.95 -9.77 -20.34
CA GLN A 51 10.09 -9.87 -21.25
C GLN A 51 10.37 -8.55 -22.01
N ALA A 52 9.33 -7.83 -22.42
CA ALA A 52 9.49 -6.54 -23.08
C ALA A 52 9.99 -5.42 -22.14
N GLN A 53 9.68 -5.51 -20.85
CA GLN A 53 10.03 -4.52 -19.85
C GLN A 53 11.43 -4.74 -19.24
N THR A 54 11.88 -5.99 -19.12
CA THR A 54 13.26 -6.31 -18.64
C THR A 54 14.34 -5.67 -19.49
N ASN A 55 14.09 -5.45 -20.77
CA ASN A 55 15.05 -4.80 -21.67
C ASN A 55 15.15 -3.27 -21.49
N LYS A 56 14.22 -2.64 -20.78
CA LYS A 56 14.18 -1.18 -20.58
C LYS A 56 14.69 -0.70 -19.22
N HIS A 57 14.79 -1.59 -18.23
CA HIS A 57 15.15 -1.23 -16.86
C HIS A 57 16.28 -2.12 -16.33
N PRO A 58 17.49 -1.58 -16.06
CA PRO A 58 18.66 -2.37 -15.59
C PRO A 58 18.41 -3.12 -14.28
N SER A 59 17.56 -2.60 -13.40
CA SER A 59 17.15 -3.24 -12.14
C SER A 59 15.92 -4.15 -12.29
N GLY A 60 15.34 -4.22 -13.48
CA GLY A 60 14.08 -4.90 -13.77
C GLY A 60 12.84 -4.07 -13.34
N SER A 61 11.66 -4.56 -13.74
CA SER A 61 10.37 -3.99 -13.39
C SER A 61 9.91 -4.50 -12.04
N LEU A 62 9.49 -3.58 -11.15
CA LEU A 62 8.87 -3.96 -9.87
C LEU A 62 7.52 -4.65 -10.10
N TRP A 63 6.75 -4.19 -11.11
CA TRP A 63 5.49 -4.82 -11.45
C TRP A 63 5.66 -6.26 -11.91
N ALA A 64 6.69 -6.53 -12.73
CA ALA A 64 7.05 -7.89 -13.16
C ALA A 64 7.41 -8.78 -11.95
N SER A 65 8.12 -8.24 -10.96
CA SER A 65 8.45 -8.96 -9.73
C SER A 65 7.19 -9.30 -8.93
N LEU A 66 6.26 -8.34 -8.74
CA LEU A 66 5.02 -8.55 -8.00
C LEU A 66 4.11 -9.61 -8.65
N ARG A 67 3.96 -9.56 -9.98
CA ARG A 67 3.11 -10.50 -10.72
C ARG A 67 3.47 -11.97 -10.48
N LYS A 68 4.74 -12.28 -10.24
CA LYS A 68 5.22 -13.65 -9.98
C LYS A 68 4.73 -14.21 -8.65
N ASP A 69 4.44 -13.33 -7.70
CA ASP A 69 4.11 -13.69 -6.33
C ASP A 69 2.63 -13.42 -5.98
N PHE A 70 1.77 -13.16 -6.98
CA PHE A 70 0.32 -13.07 -6.79
C PHE A 70 -0.26 -14.45 -6.52
N ARG A 71 -0.93 -14.61 -5.37
CA ARG A 71 -1.37 -15.92 -4.86
C ARG A 71 -2.78 -15.94 -4.28
N ILE A 72 -3.46 -14.79 -4.15
CA ILE A 72 -4.81 -14.75 -3.61
C ILE A 72 -5.79 -15.28 -4.67
N ASN A 73 -6.63 -16.23 -4.26
CA ASN A 73 -7.66 -16.80 -5.12
C ASN A 73 -8.71 -15.77 -5.54
N GLU A 74 -9.31 -15.97 -6.71
CA GLU A 74 -10.45 -15.18 -7.14
C GLU A 74 -11.64 -15.39 -6.20
N VAL A 75 -12.32 -14.29 -5.87
CA VAL A 75 -13.57 -14.28 -5.13
C VAL A 75 -14.54 -13.31 -5.80
N ASN A 76 -15.84 -13.64 -5.84
CA ASN A 76 -16.88 -12.76 -6.37
C ASN A 76 -16.51 -12.12 -7.71
N THR A 77 -16.26 -12.94 -8.74
CA THR A 77 -15.76 -12.51 -10.06
C THR A 77 -16.57 -11.37 -10.67
N GLU A 78 -17.89 -11.32 -10.46
CA GLU A 78 -18.74 -10.23 -10.93
C GLU A 78 -18.39 -8.90 -10.26
N LEU A 79 -18.16 -8.88 -8.93
CA LEU A 79 -17.72 -7.69 -8.22
C LEU A 79 -16.32 -7.26 -8.65
N VAL A 80 -15.40 -8.20 -8.89
CA VAL A 80 -14.07 -7.90 -9.45
C VAL A 80 -14.20 -7.17 -10.77
N ARG A 81 -14.94 -7.71 -11.74
CA ARG A 81 -15.19 -7.09 -13.06
C ARG A 81 -15.82 -5.69 -12.95
N ARG A 82 -16.73 -5.50 -12.00
CA ARG A 82 -17.34 -4.17 -11.73
C ARG A 82 -16.30 -3.16 -11.27
N HIS A 83 -15.38 -3.56 -10.38
CA HIS A 83 -14.30 -2.70 -9.92
C HIS A 83 -13.26 -2.44 -11.02
N GLU A 84 -12.91 -3.44 -11.82
CA GLU A 84 -12.05 -3.29 -13.01
C GLU A 84 -12.61 -2.23 -13.95
N SER A 85 -13.89 -2.35 -14.33
CA SER A 85 -14.56 -1.37 -15.19
C SER A 85 -14.58 0.03 -14.59
N LYS A 86 -14.80 0.15 -13.27
CA LYS A 86 -14.78 1.44 -12.56
C LYS A 86 -13.39 2.09 -12.56
N PHE A 87 -12.33 1.32 -12.37
CA PHE A 87 -10.96 1.84 -12.43
C PHE A 87 -10.56 2.21 -13.85
N ALA A 88 -10.91 1.40 -14.84
CA ALA A 88 -10.65 1.67 -16.25
C ALA A 88 -11.36 2.94 -16.72
N ALA A 89 -12.62 3.15 -16.33
CA ALA A 89 -13.38 4.34 -16.62
C ALA A 89 -12.82 5.61 -15.95
N ASN A 90 -12.00 5.47 -14.91
CA ASN A 90 -11.36 6.58 -14.21
C ASN A 90 -9.82 6.46 -14.27
N SER A 91 -9.29 6.35 -15.49
CA SER A 91 -7.84 6.17 -15.75
C SER A 91 -6.98 7.23 -15.07
N GLY A 92 -7.37 8.50 -15.11
CA GLY A 92 -6.63 9.58 -14.49
C GLY A 92 -6.52 9.46 -12.95
N TYR A 93 -7.51 8.87 -12.28
CA TYR A 93 -7.40 8.53 -10.86
C TYR A 93 -6.39 7.42 -10.63
N PHE A 94 -6.44 6.37 -11.46
CA PHE A 94 -5.53 5.23 -11.37
C PHE A 94 -4.08 5.67 -11.63
N ASP A 95 -3.84 6.47 -12.67
CA ASP A 95 -2.51 7.01 -13.00
C ASP A 95 -1.94 7.88 -11.87
N ARG A 96 -2.75 8.76 -11.28
CA ARG A 96 -2.32 9.54 -10.10
C ARG A 96 -1.94 8.64 -8.93
N THR A 97 -2.66 7.54 -8.71
CA THR A 97 -2.36 6.59 -7.64
C THR A 97 -1.06 5.84 -7.90
N ILE A 98 -0.83 5.38 -9.14
CA ILE A 98 0.45 4.79 -9.56
C ILE A 98 1.60 5.77 -9.32
N ASN A 99 1.45 7.03 -9.74
CA ASN A 99 2.50 8.03 -9.56
C ASN A 99 2.82 8.30 -8.08
N ARG A 100 1.81 8.35 -7.20
CA ARG A 100 2.02 8.48 -5.75
C ARG A 100 2.69 7.26 -5.15
N SER A 101 2.47 6.07 -5.69
CA SER A 101 3.04 4.84 -5.17
C SER A 101 4.55 4.71 -5.42
N LYS A 102 5.09 5.36 -6.46
CA LYS A 102 6.47 5.19 -6.92
C LYS A 102 7.54 5.27 -5.82
N PRO A 103 7.51 6.25 -4.90
CA PRO A 103 8.53 6.32 -3.85
C PRO A 103 8.45 5.18 -2.84
N TYR A 104 7.28 4.57 -2.64
CA TYR A 104 7.00 3.66 -1.52
C TYR A 104 6.92 2.20 -1.94
N MET A 105 6.54 1.95 -3.18
CA MET A 105 6.11 0.62 -3.66
C MET A 105 7.19 -0.44 -3.52
N TYR A 106 8.47 -0.10 -3.82
CA TYR A 106 9.57 -1.03 -3.64
C TYR A 106 9.72 -1.47 -2.19
N HIS A 107 9.68 -0.52 -1.24
CA HIS A 107 9.79 -0.84 0.19
C HIS A 107 8.67 -1.76 0.63
N ILE A 108 7.42 -1.42 0.31
CA ILE A 108 6.24 -2.21 0.67
C ILE A 108 6.32 -3.62 0.06
N ALA A 109 6.58 -3.73 -1.24
CA ALA A 109 6.71 -5.00 -1.94
C ALA A 109 7.81 -5.89 -1.35
N ASN A 110 8.96 -5.30 -1.00
CA ASN A 110 10.08 -6.01 -0.42
C ASN A 110 9.75 -6.52 1.00
N GLU A 111 9.07 -5.72 1.83
CA GLU A 111 8.63 -6.15 3.17
C GLU A 111 7.57 -7.25 3.10
N VAL A 112 6.63 -7.21 2.16
CA VAL A 112 5.66 -8.28 1.87
C VAL A 112 6.38 -9.56 1.46
N LYS A 113 7.34 -9.46 0.54
CA LYS A 113 8.13 -10.60 0.06
C LYS A 113 8.98 -11.25 1.17
N LYS A 114 9.65 -10.46 2.01
CA LYS A 114 10.44 -10.95 3.16
C LYS A 114 9.61 -11.79 4.13
N ARG A 115 8.31 -11.49 4.27
CA ARG A 115 7.37 -12.22 5.12
C ARG A 115 6.66 -13.36 4.40
N ASN A 116 7.04 -13.65 3.16
CA ASN A 116 6.40 -14.66 2.32
C ASN A 116 4.87 -14.49 2.23
N MET A 117 4.38 -13.24 2.24
CA MET A 117 2.97 -12.92 2.03
C MET A 117 2.63 -12.88 0.54
N PRO A 118 1.34 -13.06 0.14
CA PRO A 118 0.90 -12.80 -1.23
C PRO A 118 1.23 -11.37 -1.66
N ALA A 119 1.73 -11.20 -2.87
CA ALA A 119 2.16 -9.89 -3.36
C ALA A 119 1.00 -8.89 -3.50
N GLU A 120 -0.24 -9.35 -3.59
CA GLU A 120 -1.45 -8.52 -3.55
C GLU A 120 -1.52 -7.63 -2.31
N ILE A 121 -0.95 -8.06 -1.18
CA ILE A 121 -0.88 -7.28 0.05
C ILE A 121 -0.17 -5.93 -0.18
N ALA A 122 0.83 -5.89 -1.05
CA ALA A 122 1.52 -4.65 -1.40
C ALA A 122 0.63 -3.65 -2.14
N LEU A 123 -0.50 -4.10 -2.69
CA LEU A 123 -1.46 -3.26 -3.40
C LEU A 123 -2.56 -2.68 -2.48
N LEU A 124 -2.61 -3.05 -1.19
CA LEU A 124 -3.63 -2.54 -0.27
C LEU A 124 -3.68 -1.00 -0.20
N PRO A 125 -2.58 -0.25 -0.18
CA PRO A 125 -2.64 1.21 -0.17
C PRO A 125 -3.35 1.83 -1.39
N PHE A 126 -3.48 1.11 -2.52
CA PHE A 126 -4.31 1.55 -3.65
C PHE A 126 -5.77 1.70 -3.27
N ILE A 127 -6.30 0.77 -2.49
CA ILE A 127 -7.72 0.72 -2.13
C ILE A 127 -8.01 1.42 -0.81
N GLU A 128 -7.02 1.55 0.07
CA GLU A 128 -7.14 2.21 1.36
C GLU A 128 -7.04 3.73 1.28
N SER A 129 -5.99 4.23 0.63
CA SER A 129 -5.65 5.66 0.66
C SER A 129 -5.34 6.26 -0.71
N ALA A 130 -5.39 5.48 -1.79
CA ALA A 130 -4.82 5.87 -3.09
C ALA A 130 -3.37 6.39 -2.96
N PHE A 131 -2.57 5.79 -2.08
CA PHE A 131 -1.21 6.21 -1.73
C PHE A 131 -1.09 7.65 -1.21
N VAL A 132 -2.14 8.23 -0.65
CA VAL A 132 -2.06 9.51 0.06
C VAL A 132 -1.56 9.24 1.47
N THR A 133 -0.32 9.63 1.77
CA THR A 133 0.38 9.29 3.02
C THR A 133 -0.26 9.88 4.28
N LYS A 134 -0.98 10.99 4.15
CA LYS A 134 -1.74 11.66 5.22
C LYS A 134 -3.26 11.57 5.04
N ALA A 135 -3.76 10.56 4.28
CA ALA A 135 -5.18 10.35 4.12
C ALA A 135 -5.87 10.17 5.49
N LYS A 136 -7.05 10.76 5.62
CA LYS A 136 -7.89 10.62 6.82
C LYS A 136 -9.30 10.25 6.41
N SER A 137 -9.87 9.22 7.03
CA SER A 137 -11.27 8.87 6.87
C SER A 137 -12.16 9.64 7.85
N HIS A 138 -13.45 9.70 7.57
CA HIS A 138 -14.43 10.34 8.46
C HIS A 138 -14.51 9.66 9.85
N VAL A 139 -14.17 8.37 9.92
CA VAL A 139 -14.16 7.59 11.17
C VAL A 139 -12.81 7.61 11.89
N GLY A 140 -11.83 8.38 11.38
CA GLY A 140 -10.55 8.60 12.04
C GLY A 140 -9.43 7.63 11.65
N ALA A 141 -9.65 6.75 10.67
CA ALA A 141 -8.55 5.97 10.08
C ALA A 141 -7.58 6.91 9.35
N SER A 142 -6.28 6.59 9.35
CA SER A 142 -5.27 7.52 8.84
C SER A 142 -4.05 6.82 8.25
N GLY A 143 -3.41 7.50 7.28
CA GLY A 143 -2.17 7.07 6.62
C GLY A 143 -2.39 6.16 5.43
N LEU A 144 -1.29 5.63 4.88
CA LEU A 144 -1.30 4.71 3.73
C LEU A 144 -2.18 3.48 3.98
N TRP A 145 -2.10 2.94 5.20
CA TRP A 145 -2.71 1.70 5.64
C TRP A 145 -4.04 1.89 6.39
N GLN A 146 -4.53 3.13 6.49
CA GLN A 146 -5.78 3.51 7.14
C GLN A 146 -5.96 2.91 8.55
N PHE A 147 -4.92 3.02 9.39
CA PHE A 147 -5.02 2.58 10.78
C PHE A 147 -6.02 3.39 11.59
N MET A 148 -6.94 2.70 12.25
CA MET A 148 -7.74 3.28 13.32
C MET A 148 -6.84 3.66 14.51
N PRO A 149 -7.16 4.72 15.28
CA PRO A 149 -6.31 5.16 16.40
C PRO A 149 -6.03 4.06 17.44
N SER A 150 -7.01 3.24 17.77
CA SER A 150 -6.84 2.13 18.73
C SER A 150 -5.93 1.04 18.19
N THR A 151 -6.18 0.59 16.97
CA THR A 151 -5.38 -0.44 16.29
C THR A 151 -3.94 0.05 16.09
N GLY A 152 -3.76 1.31 15.66
CA GLY A 152 -2.44 1.90 15.50
C GLY A 152 -1.64 1.88 16.81
N ARG A 153 -2.24 2.27 17.93
CA ARG A 153 -1.59 2.19 19.25
C ARG A 153 -1.23 0.76 19.64
N HIS A 154 -2.13 -0.19 19.39
CA HIS A 154 -1.87 -1.62 19.68
C HIS A 154 -0.64 -2.14 18.92
N TYR A 155 -0.43 -1.70 17.69
CA TYR A 155 0.73 -2.06 16.87
C TYR A 155 1.91 -1.06 16.98
N GLY A 156 1.96 -0.27 18.06
CA GLY A 156 3.09 0.58 18.39
C GLY A 156 3.22 1.87 17.56
N LEU A 157 2.16 2.26 16.85
CA LEU A 157 2.14 3.53 16.11
C LEU A 157 1.84 4.69 17.07
N GLU A 158 2.92 5.30 17.56
CA GLU A 158 2.85 6.44 18.47
C GLU A 158 2.17 7.64 17.78
N LYS A 159 1.38 8.39 18.55
CA LYS A 159 0.82 9.67 18.13
C LYS A 159 1.09 10.72 19.19
N THR A 160 1.81 11.75 18.83
CA THR A 160 2.09 12.96 19.62
C THR A 160 1.71 14.22 18.82
N ALA A 161 1.89 15.40 19.37
CA ALA A 161 1.75 16.64 18.62
C ALA A 161 2.75 16.73 17.45
N LEU A 162 3.98 16.23 17.66
CA LEU A 162 5.09 16.33 16.71
C LEU A 162 5.21 15.13 15.74
N TYR A 163 4.48 14.03 16.00
CA TYR A 163 4.63 12.80 15.23
C TYR A 163 3.33 11.97 15.22
N ASP A 164 2.98 11.44 14.05
CA ASP A 164 1.91 10.42 13.92
C ASP A 164 2.47 9.21 13.16
N GLY A 165 2.74 8.11 13.87
CA GLY A 165 3.31 6.88 13.32
C GLY A 165 2.43 6.22 12.26
N ARG A 166 1.14 6.54 12.20
CA ARG A 166 0.23 6.04 11.16
C ARG A 166 0.54 6.64 9.78
N HIS A 167 1.19 7.81 9.75
CA HIS A 167 1.68 8.45 8.53
C HIS A 167 3.11 8.02 8.18
N ASP A 168 3.90 7.55 9.15
CA ASP A 168 5.25 7.07 8.91
C ASP A 168 5.22 5.82 8.02
N VAL A 169 5.83 5.94 6.84
CA VAL A 169 5.79 4.87 5.82
C VAL A 169 6.43 3.58 6.33
N TYR A 170 7.56 3.70 7.01
CA TYR A 170 8.29 2.54 7.53
C TYR A 170 7.56 1.89 8.69
N ALA A 171 7.19 2.67 9.70
CA ALA A 171 6.52 2.17 10.90
C ALA A 171 5.14 1.59 10.58
N SER A 172 4.32 2.30 9.78
CA SER A 172 2.97 1.85 9.45
C SER A 172 2.96 0.64 8.52
N THR A 173 3.94 0.49 7.62
CA THR A 173 4.07 -0.73 6.81
C THR A 173 4.36 -1.93 7.68
N ASN A 174 5.35 -1.84 8.58
CA ASN A 174 5.63 -2.94 9.51
C ASN A 174 4.42 -3.30 10.38
N ALA A 175 3.74 -2.31 10.94
CA ALA A 175 2.54 -2.51 11.74
C ALA A 175 1.40 -3.20 10.95
N ALA A 176 1.16 -2.77 9.70
CA ALA A 176 0.13 -3.36 8.85
C ALA A 176 0.42 -4.82 8.51
N LEU A 177 1.67 -5.12 8.16
CA LEU A 177 2.06 -6.49 7.85
C LEU A 177 2.01 -7.39 9.08
N ASN A 178 2.44 -6.92 10.26
CA ASN A 178 2.29 -7.66 11.53
C ASN A 178 0.82 -7.95 11.85
N TYR A 179 -0.07 -6.98 11.63
CA TYR A 179 -1.50 -7.18 11.84
C TYR A 179 -2.08 -8.19 10.85
N LEU A 180 -1.71 -8.11 9.59
CA LEU A 180 -2.15 -9.05 8.56
C LEU A 180 -1.63 -10.48 8.80
N GLU A 181 -0.40 -10.64 9.29
CA GLU A 181 0.14 -11.96 9.74
C GLU A 181 -0.70 -12.53 10.87
N TYR A 182 -0.99 -11.72 11.88
CA TYR A 182 -1.85 -12.13 13.00
C TYR A 182 -3.24 -12.56 12.51
N LEU A 183 -3.87 -11.77 11.64
CA LEU A 183 -5.19 -12.10 11.08
C LEU A 183 -5.15 -13.38 10.24
N HIS A 184 -4.11 -13.57 9.43
CA HIS A 184 -3.94 -14.80 8.66
C HIS A 184 -3.71 -16.01 9.56
N SER A 185 -2.93 -15.88 10.65
CA SER A 185 -2.74 -16.95 11.61
C SER A 185 -4.04 -17.36 12.32
N MET A 186 -4.97 -16.39 12.51
CA MET A 186 -6.27 -16.61 13.13
C MET A 186 -7.26 -17.34 12.21
N PHE A 187 -7.29 -17.01 10.93
CA PHE A 187 -8.32 -17.48 10.01
C PHE A 187 -7.84 -18.53 9.00
N GLY A 188 -6.53 -18.67 8.78
CA GLY A 188 -5.93 -19.63 7.86
C GLY A 188 -6.13 -19.31 6.37
N ASP A 189 -6.82 -18.21 6.06
CA ASP A 189 -7.17 -17.78 4.70
C ASP A 189 -6.94 -16.27 4.52
N TRP A 190 -6.28 -15.88 3.43
CA TRP A 190 -5.95 -14.49 3.17
C TRP A 190 -7.17 -13.62 2.86
N THR A 191 -8.22 -14.18 2.25
CA THR A 191 -9.44 -13.42 1.94
C THR A 191 -10.21 -13.10 3.22
N LEU A 192 -10.23 -14.03 4.18
CA LEU A 192 -10.79 -13.81 5.52
C LEU A 192 -9.94 -12.87 6.35
N ALA A 193 -8.62 -12.98 6.27
CA ALA A 193 -7.69 -12.04 6.93
C ALA A 193 -7.90 -10.60 6.42
N LEU A 194 -8.06 -10.42 5.11
CA LEU A 194 -8.36 -9.12 4.50
C LEU A 194 -9.74 -8.59 4.89
N ALA A 195 -10.76 -9.45 4.96
CA ALA A 195 -12.06 -9.08 5.49
C ALA A 195 -11.96 -8.60 6.95
N ALA A 196 -11.13 -9.26 7.75
CA ALA A 196 -10.91 -8.89 9.15
C ALA A 196 -10.08 -7.61 9.29
N TYR A 197 -9.13 -7.37 8.43
CA TYR A 197 -8.41 -6.10 8.37
C TYR A 197 -9.35 -4.90 8.15
N ASN A 198 -10.34 -5.07 7.26
CA ASN A 198 -11.32 -4.02 6.95
C ASN A 198 -12.44 -3.90 8.01
N TRP A 199 -12.94 -5.01 8.53
CA TRP A 199 -14.14 -5.03 9.39
C TRP A 199 -13.88 -5.39 10.86
N GLY A 200 -12.68 -5.85 11.16
CA GLY A 200 -12.29 -6.32 12.49
C GLY A 200 -12.48 -7.82 12.67
N GLU A 201 -11.52 -8.46 13.32
CA GLU A 201 -11.45 -9.91 13.55
C GLU A 201 -12.64 -10.47 14.34
N GLY A 202 -13.14 -9.73 15.32
CA GLY A 202 -14.31 -10.15 16.11
C GLY A 202 -15.59 -10.23 15.27
N ASN A 203 -15.75 -9.33 14.29
CA ASN A 203 -16.90 -9.34 13.39
C ASN A 203 -16.83 -10.53 12.43
N VAL A 204 -15.66 -10.77 11.82
CA VAL A 204 -15.44 -11.89 10.92
C VAL A 204 -15.61 -13.21 11.65
N GLY A 205 -15.07 -13.36 12.87
CA GLY A 205 -15.26 -14.54 13.70
C GLY A 205 -16.74 -14.83 13.96
N ARG A 206 -17.55 -13.80 14.28
CA ARG A 206 -19.01 -13.98 14.44
C ARG A 206 -19.70 -14.36 13.11
N ALA A 207 -19.25 -13.83 11.98
CA ALA A 207 -19.79 -14.21 10.67
C ALA A 207 -19.47 -15.67 10.31
N ILE A 208 -18.26 -16.13 10.58
CA ILE A 208 -17.84 -17.52 10.44
C ILE A 208 -18.72 -18.47 11.27
N ASN A 209 -18.93 -18.16 12.55
CA ASN A 209 -19.76 -18.98 13.44
C ASN A 209 -21.21 -19.04 12.95
N ARG A 210 -21.75 -17.96 12.41
CA ARG A 210 -23.10 -17.96 11.80
C ARG A 210 -23.17 -18.81 10.53
N ALA A 211 -22.16 -18.75 9.67
CA ALA A 211 -22.11 -19.59 8.46
C ALA A 211 -22.09 -21.09 8.83
N ARG A 212 -21.20 -21.47 9.77
CA ARG A 212 -21.12 -22.85 10.28
C ARG A 212 -22.43 -23.33 10.90
N ALA A 213 -23.13 -22.50 11.68
CA ALA A 213 -24.42 -22.82 12.26
C ALA A 213 -25.52 -23.06 11.21
N GLN A 214 -25.34 -22.54 9.99
CA GLN A 214 -26.20 -22.76 8.84
C GLN A 214 -25.74 -23.91 7.94
N GLY A 215 -24.68 -24.65 8.34
CA GLY A 215 -24.11 -25.74 7.54
C GLY A 215 -23.32 -25.27 6.33
N LEU A 216 -22.93 -23.98 6.29
CA LEU A 216 -22.16 -23.41 5.19
C LEU A 216 -20.65 -23.46 5.48
N GLU A 217 -19.86 -23.74 4.47
CA GLU A 217 -18.41 -23.57 4.50
C GLU A 217 -18.11 -22.07 4.72
N PRO A 218 -17.26 -21.71 5.71
CA PRO A 218 -17.01 -20.30 6.04
C PRO A 218 -16.01 -19.64 5.09
N THR A 219 -16.29 -19.66 3.79
CA THR A 219 -15.53 -18.93 2.77
C THR A 219 -15.93 -17.45 2.70
N TYR A 220 -15.11 -16.63 2.10
CA TYR A 220 -15.41 -15.20 1.93
C TYR A 220 -16.77 -14.95 1.27
N GLU A 221 -17.15 -15.74 0.26
CA GLU A 221 -18.41 -15.64 -0.45
C GLU A 221 -19.61 -16.03 0.40
N ASN A 222 -19.45 -17.02 1.27
CA ASN A 222 -20.54 -17.55 2.10
C ASN A 222 -20.76 -16.73 3.38
N LEU A 223 -19.85 -15.82 3.72
CA LEU A 223 -20.03 -14.96 4.88
C LEU A 223 -21.01 -13.81 4.59
N ARG A 224 -21.88 -13.54 5.54
CA ARG A 224 -22.73 -12.35 5.52
C ARG A 224 -21.92 -11.11 5.94
N LEU A 225 -21.25 -10.51 4.96
CA LEU A 225 -20.39 -9.34 5.12
C LEU A 225 -21.17 -8.03 4.85
N PRO A 226 -20.83 -6.92 5.50
CA PRO A 226 -21.27 -5.58 5.11
C PRO A 226 -20.85 -5.27 3.67
N ASN A 227 -21.55 -4.35 3.03
CA ASN A 227 -21.30 -4.02 1.63
C ASN A 227 -19.85 -3.55 1.38
N GLU A 228 -19.28 -2.76 2.27
CA GLU A 228 -17.87 -2.33 2.17
C GLU A 228 -16.92 -3.53 2.18
N THR A 229 -17.03 -4.38 3.19
CA THR A 229 -16.17 -5.56 3.35
C THR A 229 -16.37 -6.57 2.22
N ARG A 230 -17.62 -6.80 1.77
CA ARG A 230 -17.91 -7.66 0.62
C ARG A 230 -17.29 -7.18 -0.69
N ASN A 231 -17.00 -5.88 -0.82
CA ASN A 231 -16.32 -5.29 -1.96
C ASN A 231 -14.80 -5.16 -1.77
N TYR A 232 -14.29 -5.40 -0.57
CA TYR A 232 -12.89 -5.10 -0.22
C TYR A 232 -11.90 -5.98 -0.99
N VAL A 233 -12.02 -7.31 -0.88
CA VAL A 233 -11.14 -8.24 -1.62
C VAL A 233 -11.38 -8.14 -3.13
N PRO A 234 -12.62 -8.13 -3.67
CA PRO A 234 -12.84 -7.89 -5.09
C PRO A 234 -12.19 -6.61 -5.63
N LYS A 235 -12.22 -5.53 -4.86
CA LYS A 235 -11.56 -4.27 -5.24
C LYS A 235 -10.04 -4.40 -5.30
N LEU A 236 -9.42 -5.14 -4.36
CA LEU A 236 -8.00 -5.45 -4.38
C LEU A 236 -7.62 -6.31 -5.59
N LEU A 237 -8.41 -7.36 -5.87
CA LEU A 237 -8.18 -8.23 -7.01
C LEU A 237 -8.34 -7.50 -8.35
N ALA A 238 -9.24 -6.55 -8.44
CA ALA A 238 -9.35 -5.67 -9.62
C ALA A 238 -8.07 -4.85 -9.85
N VAL A 239 -7.48 -4.27 -8.78
CA VAL A 239 -6.17 -3.59 -8.88
C VAL A 239 -5.09 -4.57 -9.32
N ARG A 240 -5.03 -5.78 -8.75
CA ARG A 240 -4.10 -6.83 -9.14
C ARG A 240 -4.23 -7.17 -10.63
N ASN A 241 -5.45 -7.36 -11.12
CA ASN A 241 -5.71 -7.72 -12.52
C ASN A 241 -5.27 -6.61 -13.48
N ILE A 242 -5.56 -5.34 -13.14
CA ILE A 242 -5.10 -4.18 -13.92
C ILE A 242 -3.58 -4.10 -13.93
N VAL A 243 -2.92 -4.26 -12.77
CA VAL A 243 -1.44 -4.27 -12.68
C VAL A 243 -0.86 -5.45 -13.43
N SER A 244 -1.55 -6.59 -13.47
CA SER A 244 -1.14 -7.79 -14.21
C SER A 244 -1.17 -7.57 -15.72
N ASN A 245 -2.19 -6.89 -16.22
CA ASN A 245 -2.36 -6.67 -17.66
C ASN A 245 -3.10 -5.34 -17.95
N PRO A 246 -2.43 -4.19 -17.78
CA PRO A 246 -3.08 -2.88 -17.88
C PRO A 246 -3.68 -2.62 -19.28
N GLN A 247 -3.09 -3.16 -20.33
CA GLN A 247 -3.55 -2.97 -21.71
C GLN A 247 -4.93 -3.59 -21.97
N MET A 248 -5.28 -4.70 -21.29
CA MET A 248 -6.61 -5.28 -21.36
C MET A 248 -7.71 -4.35 -20.86
N PHE A 249 -7.34 -3.37 -20.04
CA PHE A 249 -8.24 -2.38 -19.45
C PHE A 249 -8.11 -1.01 -20.12
N GLY A 250 -7.37 -0.91 -21.25
CA GLY A 250 -7.09 0.36 -21.93
C GLY A 250 -6.20 1.30 -21.11
N LEU A 251 -5.43 0.77 -20.16
CA LEU A 251 -4.56 1.53 -19.28
C LEU A 251 -3.07 1.33 -19.64
N ASN A 252 -2.27 2.35 -19.39
CA ASN A 252 -0.82 2.27 -19.50
C ASN A 252 -0.19 2.74 -18.18
N ILE A 253 0.19 1.80 -17.33
CA ILE A 253 0.77 2.13 -16.02
C ILE A 253 2.26 2.45 -16.14
N SER A 254 2.69 3.51 -15.44
CA SER A 254 4.10 3.87 -15.37
C SER A 254 4.91 2.78 -14.67
N GLU A 255 6.08 2.46 -15.22
CA GLU A 255 7.02 1.54 -14.61
C GLU A 255 7.63 2.08 -13.33
N ILE A 256 7.93 1.15 -12.42
CA ILE A 256 8.69 1.39 -11.19
C ILE A 256 9.92 0.48 -11.23
N ASN A 257 11.10 1.07 -11.04
CA ASN A 257 12.35 0.31 -10.95
C ASN A 257 12.33 -0.61 -9.73
N ASN A 258 12.80 -1.84 -9.90
CA ASN A 258 12.90 -2.82 -8.81
C ASN A 258 14.14 -2.57 -7.94
N GLN A 259 14.22 -1.36 -7.38
CA GLN A 259 15.30 -0.92 -6.49
C GLN A 259 14.78 0.09 -5.46
N PRO A 260 15.47 0.23 -4.31
CA PRO A 260 15.05 1.17 -3.27
C PRO A 260 15.02 2.61 -3.78
N TYR A 261 13.89 3.29 -3.66
CA TYR A 261 13.80 4.74 -3.87
C TYR A 261 14.43 5.49 -2.70
N PHE A 262 14.20 5.04 -1.47
CA PHE A 262 14.74 5.62 -0.25
C PHE A 262 15.45 4.57 0.61
N LYS A 263 16.28 5.05 1.53
CA LYS A 263 16.87 4.27 2.62
C LYS A 263 16.73 5.04 3.94
N SER A 264 16.78 4.31 5.04
CA SER A 264 16.83 4.93 6.37
C SER A 264 18.26 5.32 6.73
N VAL A 265 18.41 6.46 7.38
CA VAL A 265 19.67 6.91 7.98
C VAL A 265 19.55 6.96 9.49
N ASN A 266 20.64 6.69 10.18
CA ASN A 266 20.71 6.83 11.62
C ASN A 266 21.25 8.21 11.96
N ILE A 267 20.51 8.93 12.79
CA ILE A 267 20.95 10.19 13.42
C ILE A 267 20.71 10.10 14.91
N ASP A 268 21.61 10.68 15.68
CA ASP A 268 21.65 10.64 17.15
C ASP A 268 21.27 11.97 17.81
N LYS A 269 21.17 13.03 17.00
CA LYS A 269 20.87 14.38 17.47
C LYS A 269 19.62 14.92 16.78
N ALA A 270 18.88 15.76 17.49
CA ALA A 270 17.79 16.53 16.87
C ALA A 270 18.36 17.45 15.77
N ILE A 271 17.62 17.59 14.67
CA ILE A 271 18.08 18.33 13.49
C ILE A 271 16.89 18.92 12.74
N ASP A 272 17.02 20.15 12.24
CA ASP A 272 16.00 20.82 11.46
C ASP A 272 15.73 20.12 10.12
N ASN A 273 14.49 20.11 9.68
CA ASN A 273 14.13 19.59 8.35
C ASN A 273 14.86 20.35 7.23
N SER A 274 14.99 21.66 7.34
CA SER A 274 15.75 22.47 6.38
C SER A 274 17.24 22.11 6.35
N THR A 275 17.83 21.83 7.52
CA THR A 275 19.23 21.38 7.61
C THR A 275 19.40 19.97 7.05
N ILE A 276 18.46 19.05 7.31
CA ILE A 276 18.45 17.73 6.69
C ILE A 276 18.42 17.86 5.15
N ALA A 277 17.47 18.63 4.63
CA ALA A 277 17.30 18.84 3.20
C ALA A 277 18.57 19.43 2.55
N ARG A 278 19.16 20.43 3.18
CA ARG A 278 20.43 21.02 2.75
C ARG A 278 21.59 20.03 2.79
N PHE A 279 21.73 19.22 3.84
CA PHE A 279 22.78 18.22 3.97
C PHE A 279 22.62 17.08 2.96
N ALA A 280 21.39 16.72 2.63
CA ALA A 280 21.06 15.69 1.64
C ALA A 280 21.07 16.23 0.20
N ASN A 281 21.15 17.54 0.00
CA ASN A 281 21.00 18.23 -1.29
C ASN A 281 19.70 17.86 -2.01
N ILE A 282 18.59 17.91 -1.27
CA ILE A 282 17.23 17.68 -1.77
C ILE A 282 16.33 18.85 -1.37
N SER A 283 15.13 18.92 -1.93
CA SER A 283 14.11 19.86 -1.49
C SER A 283 13.49 19.42 -0.15
N GLU A 284 13.07 20.39 0.66
CA GLU A 284 12.32 20.08 1.89
C GLU A 284 10.99 19.38 1.59
N SER A 285 10.36 19.69 0.47
CA SER A 285 9.14 18.99 0.01
C SER A 285 9.39 17.51 -0.26
N GLU A 286 10.52 17.13 -0.84
CA GLU A 286 10.91 15.74 -1.05
C GLU A 286 11.22 15.03 0.29
N LEU A 287 11.91 15.70 1.20
CA LEU A 287 12.13 15.19 2.55
C LEU A 287 10.82 14.89 3.26
N LEU A 288 9.88 15.84 3.28
CA LEU A 288 8.59 15.71 3.95
C LEU A 288 7.68 14.68 3.27
N ALA A 289 7.77 14.51 1.95
CA ALA A 289 7.05 13.46 1.24
C ALA A 289 7.47 12.06 1.69
N LEU A 290 8.77 11.84 1.96
CA LEU A 290 9.27 10.56 2.47
C LEU A 290 9.04 10.38 3.97
N ASN A 291 8.89 11.46 4.73
CA ASN A 291 8.76 11.46 6.18
C ASN A 291 7.44 12.11 6.66
N PRO A 292 6.29 11.69 6.14
CA PRO A 292 5.00 12.36 6.42
C PRO A 292 4.53 12.18 7.87
N GLY A 293 5.15 11.28 8.63
CA GLY A 293 4.87 11.08 10.06
C GLY A 293 5.32 12.23 10.95
N PHE A 294 6.29 13.02 10.50
CA PHE A 294 6.81 14.17 11.26
C PHE A 294 5.97 15.42 10.99
N ASN A 295 5.46 16.03 12.07
CA ASN A 295 4.59 17.20 12.02
C ASN A 295 5.32 18.48 12.46
N ALA A 296 6.56 18.35 12.94
CA ALA A 296 7.39 19.46 13.41
C ALA A 296 8.45 19.85 12.36
N PRO A 297 8.97 21.07 12.39
CA PRO A 297 10.09 21.49 11.56
C PRO A 297 11.43 20.82 11.95
N VAL A 298 11.41 20.01 13.00
CA VAL A 298 12.58 19.34 13.58
C VAL A 298 12.37 17.83 13.62
N PHE A 299 13.35 17.06 13.16
CA PHE A 299 13.41 15.64 13.40
C PHE A 299 14.05 15.35 14.76
N ILE A 300 13.31 14.68 15.63
CA ILE A 300 13.78 14.24 16.95
C ILE A 300 13.99 12.73 16.90
N PRO A 301 15.26 12.26 17.00
CA PRO A 301 15.56 10.83 16.95
C PRO A 301 14.95 10.08 18.14
N LYS A 302 14.43 8.92 17.87
CA LYS A 302 13.88 7.98 18.85
C LYS A 302 14.07 6.56 18.30
N ASN A 303 14.20 5.55 19.18
CA ASN A 303 14.64 4.19 18.79
C ASN A 303 13.87 3.55 17.64
N ASN A 304 12.59 3.87 17.48
CA ASN A 304 11.71 3.29 16.45
C ASN A 304 11.33 4.29 15.33
N ARG A 305 11.87 5.51 15.34
CA ARG A 305 11.69 6.49 14.28
C ARG A 305 12.85 6.44 13.30
N LYS A 306 12.55 6.29 12.02
CA LYS A 306 13.55 6.28 10.96
C LYS A 306 13.45 7.57 10.16
N LEU A 307 14.58 8.21 9.91
CA LEU A 307 14.67 9.27 8.91
C LEU A 307 14.88 8.61 7.56
N LEU A 308 14.01 8.89 6.59
CA LEU A 308 14.08 8.36 5.25
C LEU A 308 14.61 9.42 4.29
N LEU A 309 15.59 9.07 3.49
CA LEU A 309 16.15 9.93 2.44
C LEU A 309 16.20 9.18 1.11
N PRO A 310 16.13 9.89 -0.04
CA PRO A 310 16.38 9.26 -1.33
C PRO A 310 17.70 8.47 -1.31
N ALA A 311 17.70 7.28 -1.90
CA ALA A 311 18.88 6.41 -1.89
C ALA A 311 20.14 7.09 -2.48
N SER A 312 19.96 7.97 -3.45
CA SER A 312 21.01 8.79 -4.07
C SER A 312 21.59 9.87 -3.15
N ALA A 313 20.83 10.31 -2.15
CA ALA A 313 21.20 11.41 -1.25
C ALA A 313 21.95 10.95 0.02
N ILE A 314 21.94 9.64 0.31
CA ILE A 314 22.48 9.07 1.55
C ILE A 314 23.95 9.46 1.78
N ALA A 315 24.83 9.20 0.81
CA ALA A 315 26.27 9.44 0.96
C ALA A 315 26.57 10.93 1.19
N THR A 316 25.85 11.82 0.52
CA THR A 316 25.99 13.26 0.67
C THR A 316 25.54 13.71 2.05
N PHE A 317 24.39 13.23 2.50
CA PHE A 317 23.88 13.53 3.84
C PHE A 317 24.85 13.04 4.94
N GLU A 318 25.28 11.80 4.90
CA GLU A 318 26.15 11.22 5.93
C GLU A 318 27.51 11.93 6.01
N LYS A 319 28.08 12.35 4.86
CA LYS A 319 29.28 13.17 4.82
C LYS A 319 29.08 14.50 5.52
N ASN A 320 28.00 15.22 5.19
CA ASN A 320 27.71 16.53 5.72
C ASN A 320 27.35 16.47 7.22
N TYR A 321 26.56 15.46 7.63
CA TYR A 321 26.17 15.26 9.02
C TYR A 321 27.36 14.95 9.92
N ARG A 322 28.30 14.08 9.49
CA ARG A 322 29.54 13.78 10.25
C ARG A 322 30.46 14.99 10.45
N ASN A 323 30.46 15.90 9.50
CA ASN A 323 31.31 17.09 9.53
C ASN A 323 30.63 18.29 10.18
N ALA A 324 29.34 18.18 10.53
CA ALA A 324 28.58 19.27 11.10
C ALA A 324 28.89 19.45 12.57
N LYS A 325 29.04 20.71 12.99
CA LYS A 325 29.08 21.06 14.40
C LYS A 325 27.69 21.02 15.00
N PRO A 326 27.54 20.66 16.30
CA PRO A 326 26.21 20.56 16.95
C PRO A 326 25.34 21.81 16.82
N GLU A 327 25.95 22.99 16.93
CA GLU A 327 25.29 24.28 16.81
C GLU A 327 24.69 24.55 15.41
N ASN A 328 25.10 23.81 14.40
CA ASN A 328 24.60 23.94 13.03
C ASN A 328 23.47 22.96 12.68
N LEU A 329 23.04 22.12 13.62
CA LEU A 329 22.00 21.10 13.40
C LEU A 329 20.60 21.67 13.66
N LEU A 330 20.47 22.56 14.65
CA LEU A 330 19.19 23.13 15.06
C LEU A 330 19.26 24.66 14.98
N SER A 331 18.25 25.23 14.35
CA SER A 331 17.90 26.65 14.44
C SER A 331 16.74 26.91 15.42
N TRP A 332 16.24 25.84 16.07
CA TRP A 332 15.12 25.85 17.01
C TRP A 332 15.61 25.44 18.40
N ASP A 333 15.19 26.17 19.43
CA ASP A 333 15.34 25.74 20.80
C ASP A 333 14.20 24.75 21.16
N ILE A 334 14.58 23.58 21.68
CA ILE A 334 13.60 22.59 22.15
C ILE A 334 13.38 22.85 23.64
N TYR A 335 12.24 23.42 23.96
CA TYR A 335 11.81 23.62 25.34
C TYR A 335 10.93 22.43 25.77
N SER A 336 11.34 21.70 26.82
CA SER A 336 10.59 20.60 27.41
C SER A 336 9.89 21.09 28.68
N THR A 337 8.57 21.01 28.69
CA THR A 337 7.79 21.34 29.89
C THR A 337 7.60 20.12 30.79
N ALA A 338 7.44 20.35 32.09
CA ALA A 338 6.85 19.38 32.99
C ALA A 338 5.36 19.20 32.68
N ASP A 339 4.81 18.05 33.05
CA ASP A 339 3.37 17.79 32.87
C ASP A 339 2.52 18.87 33.55
N ASN A 340 1.46 19.33 32.87
CA ASN A 340 0.56 20.39 33.35
C ASN A 340 1.14 21.81 33.49
N THR A 341 2.26 22.12 32.85
CA THR A 341 2.78 23.49 32.80
C THR A 341 1.85 24.40 31.99
N ASN A 342 1.45 25.54 32.54
CA ASN A 342 0.58 26.48 31.82
C ASN A 342 1.35 27.35 30.82
N LEU A 343 0.65 27.88 29.81
CA LEU A 343 1.29 28.69 28.76
C LEU A 343 1.93 29.97 29.27
N SER A 344 1.47 30.55 30.38
CA SER A 344 2.04 31.74 30.95
C SER A 344 3.41 31.47 31.59
N THR A 345 3.57 30.30 32.22
CA THR A 345 4.86 29.85 32.75
C THR A 345 5.86 29.61 31.62
N ILE A 346 5.42 28.89 30.56
CA ILE A 346 6.26 28.64 29.37
C ILE A 346 6.69 29.99 28.72
N ALA A 347 5.76 30.92 28.59
CA ALA A 347 6.05 32.26 28.06
C ALA A 347 7.13 32.98 28.85
N ALA A 348 7.01 32.94 30.18
CA ALA A 348 8.01 33.58 31.08
C ALA A 348 9.39 32.92 30.98
N GLU A 349 9.44 31.58 30.90
CA GLU A 349 10.71 30.84 30.85
C GLU A 349 11.38 30.88 29.46
N THR A 350 10.61 31.00 28.38
CA THR A 350 11.14 31.07 27.01
C THR A 350 11.36 32.48 26.48
N GLY A 351 10.90 33.53 27.22
CA GLY A 351 10.92 34.91 26.74
C GLY A 351 9.95 35.19 25.58
N MET A 352 9.04 34.26 25.29
CA MET A 352 8.02 34.38 24.23
C MET A 352 6.71 34.92 24.81
N SER A 353 5.89 35.54 23.99
CA SER A 353 4.52 35.87 24.37
C SER A 353 3.62 34.61 24.28
N VAL A 354 2.55 34.59 25.10
CA VAL A 354 1.53 33.52 25.03
C VAL A 354 0.88 33.46 23.63
N ALA A 355 0.80 34.60 22.94
CA ALA A 355 0.26 34.66 21.59
C ALA A 355 1.18 33.96 20.56
N GLU A 356 2.50 34.10 20.70
CA GLU A 356 3.51 33.42 19.89
C GLU A 356 3.49 31.91 20.16
N LEU A 357 3.46 31.50 21.45
CA LEU A 357 3.37 30.08 21.82
C LEU A 357 2.11 29.37 21.27
N LYS A 358 0.99 30.10 21.12
CA LYS A 358 -0.25 29.55 20.55
C LYS A 358 -0.19 29.38 19.02
N ARG A 359 0.77 29.99 18.35
CA ARG A 359 0.98 29.86 16.89
C ARG A 359 1.93 28.72 16.54
N LEU A 360 2.75 28.28 17.48
CA LEU A 360 3.58 27.08 17.38
C LEU A 360 2.74 25.80 17.55
#